data_e34439851a5b2e8e8661792c322fd479
#
_entry.id   e34439851a5b2e8e8661792c322fd479
#
_cell.length_a   1.000
_cell.length_b   1.000
_cell.length_c   1.000
_cell.angle_alpha   90.00
_cell.angle_beta   90.00
_cell.angle_gamma   90.00
#
_symmetry.space_group_name_H-M   'P 1'
#
loop_
_entity.id
_entity.type
_entity.pdbx_description
1 polymer ?
#
loop_
_entity_poly.entity_id
_entity_poly.type
_entity_poly.pdbx_seq_one_letter_code
_entity_poly.pdbx_strand_id
1 'polypeptide(L)'
;SLVGSEMCIRDRSVFAQQAGCVACGQRAYVEHSVAFVCRERAWLTEQLSEIGITVFASNANFLMIKDGRPLAKELLKKGILIRDCSNYRGLSGGYYRIAVRRREENERLLAALAQVTGSSVVENGKDDKKPAAVPDGIEYVMPQEIEKRSFSIIEEELQLRGITLPVEEAMVTKRVIHTSADFSYAQTMTYSAGAVETAKWLITEGADIVTDTNMALSGINKRVLARYGGSVHCFMADEDVAREAKERGVTRATVSMERAAKIEKPVIFAIGNAPTALIQLYGMIEEGYRPAFIIGVPVGFVNVEAAKELILQTKIPHIVNRGRKGGSNVAAAICNALLYELGR
;
A
#
# COMPACT_ATOMS: atom_id res chain seq x y z
N SER A 1 20.40 -2.75 -27.10
CA SER A 1 18.99 -3.07 -27.21
C SER A 1 18.23 -2.55 -26.01
N LEU A 2 17.38 -1.58 -26.23
CA LEU A 2 16.60 -0.83 -25.24
C LEU A 2 15.46 -1.63 -24.55
N VAL A 3 15.28 -2.89 -24.92
CA VAL A 3 14.12 -3.69 -24.48
C VAL A 3 14.28 -4.25 -23.06
N GLY A 4 15.51 -4.40 -22.55
CA GLY A 4 15.74 -5.01 -21.24
C GLY A 4 15.62 -4.06 -20.05
N SER A 5 15.94 -2.78 -20.21
CA SER A 5 15.96 -1.82 -19.10
C SER A 5 14.58 -1.19 -18.81
N GLU A 6 13.73 -1.09 -19.83
CA GLU A 6 12.38 -0.52 -19.64
C GLU A 6 11.37 -1.50 -19.07
N MET A 7 11.52 -2.81 -19.31
CA MET A 7 10.62 -3.83 -18.79
C MET A 7 10.66 -3.94 -17.26
N CYS A 8 11.81 -3.77 -16.63
CA CYS A 8 11.94 -3.92 -15.17
C CYS A 8 11.41 -2.73 -14.36
N ILE A 9 11.28 -1.54 -14.97
CA ILE A 9 10.89 -0.30 -14.27
C ILE A 9 9.43 0.08 -14.54
N ARG A 10 8.81 -0.44 -15.61
CA ARG A 10 7.48 -0.02 -16.09
C ARG A 10 6.52 -1.14 -16.40
N ASP A 11 6.86 -2.38 -16.06
CA ASP A 11 5.96 -3.52 -16.29
C ASP A 11 4.73 -3.41 -15.39
N ARG A 12 3.63 -3.00 -16.01
CA ARG A 12 2.31 -3.01 -15.38
C ARG A 12 1.66 -4.35 -15.65
N SER A 13 1.01 -4.91 -14.65
CA SER A 13 0.22 -6.13 -14.85
C SER A 13 -0.81 -5.92 -15.97
N VAL A 14 -1.20 -6.98 -16.66
CA VAL A 14 -2.23 -6.93 -17.72
C VAL A 14 -3.49 -6.25 -17.21
N PHE A 15 -3.89 -6.51 -15.97
CA PHE A 15 -5.04 -5.85 -15.32
C PHE A 15 -4.82 -4.34 -15.13
N ALA A 16 -3.61 -3.91 -14.75
CA ALA A 16 -3.30 -2.48 -14.63
C ALA A 16 -3.29 -1.80 -16.00
N GLN A 17 -2.86 -2.48 -17.05
CA GLN A 17 -2.94 -1.99 -18.42
C GLN A 17 -4.39 -1.88 -18.89
N GLN A 18 -5.21 -2.92 -18.66
CA GLN A 18 -6.62 -2.92 -18.97
C GLN A 18 -7.36 -1.82 -18.20
N ALA A 19 -7.14 -1.71 -16.90
CA ALA A 19 -7.71 -0.65 -16.08
C ALA A 19 -7.27 0.74 -16.56
N GLY A 20 -6.01 0.89 -16.97
CA GLY A 20 -5.48 2.11 -17.56
C GLY A 20 -6.17 2.46 -18.88
N CYS A 21 -6.36 1.49 -19.76
CA CYS A 21 -7.08 1.68 -21.02
C CYS A 21 -8.54 2.12 -20.78
N VAL A 22 -9.25 1.45 -19.86
CA VAL A 22 -10.62 1.81 -19.48
C VAL A 22 -10.65 3.22 -18.86
N ALA A 23 -9.74 3.54 -17.97
CA ALA A 23 -9.64 4.86 -17.34
C ALA A 23 -9.37 5.97 -18.38
N CYS A 24 -8.46 5.73 -19.33
CA CYS A 24 -8.20 6.67 -20.43
C CYS A 24 -9.40 6.90 -21.33
N GLY A 25 -10.29 5.91 -21.44
CA GLY A 25 -11.55 6.01 -22.19
C GLY A 25 -12.66 6.82 -21.48
N GLN A 26 -12.52 7.10 -20.18
CA GLN A 26 -13.53 7.78 -19.35
C GLN A 26 -13.50 9.31 -19.51
N ARG A 27 -13.72 9.80 -20.74
CA ARG A 27 -13.67 11.25 -21.06
C ARG A 27 -14.59 12.08 -20.19
N ALA A 28 -15.83 11.64 -19.98
CA ALA A 28 -16.79 12.34 -19.14
C ALA A 28 -16.31 12.48 -17.69
N TYR A 29 -15.64 11.45 -17.14
CA TYR A 29 -15.04 11.53 -15.80
C TYR A 29 -13.88 12.54 -15.74
N VAL A 30 -13.02 12.55 -16.77
CA VAL A 30 -11.91 13.51 -16.85
C VAL A 30 -12.44 14.93 -16.97
N GLU A 31 -13.42 15.18 -17.85
CA GLU A 31 -14.06 16.50 -18.03
C GLU A 31 -14.72 16.99 -16.73
N HIS A 32 -15.43 16.11 -16.03
CA HIS A 32 -16.04 16.41 -14.73
C HIS A 32 -14.98 16.77 -13.66
N SER A 33 -13.90 15.98 -13.62
CA SER A 33 -12.79 16.20 -12.69
C SER A 33 -12.07 17.51 -12.97
N VAL A 34 -11.83 17.83 -14.24
CA VAL A 34 -11.21 19.10 -14.65
C VAL A 34 -12.11 20.28 -14.27
N ALA A 35 -13.39 20.21 -14.60
CA ALA A 35 -14.37 21.24 -14.25
C ALA A 35 -14.46 21.46 -12.73
N PHE A 36 -14.46 20.38 -11.96
CA PHE A 36 -14.43 20.43 -10.50
C PHE A 36 -13.17 21.13 -9.99
N VAL A 37 -11.99 20.69 -10.42
CA VAL A 37 -10.71 21.30 -9.99
C VAL A 37 -10.63 22.76 -10.38
N CYS A 38 -11.09 23.14 -11.57
CA CYS A 38 -11.10 24.54 -12.02
C CYS A 38 -11.96 25.42 -11.10
N ARG A 39 -13.16 24.94 -10.76
CA ARG A 39 -14.10 25.66 -9.88
C ARG A 39 -13.53 25.81 -8.45
N GLU A 40 -13.04 24.72 -7.87
CA GLU A 40 -12.47 24.74 -6.52
C GLU A 40 -11.20 25.58 -6.47
N ARG A 41 -10.37 25.55 -7.51
CA ARG A 41 -9.16 26.36 -7.61
C ARG A 41 -9.49 27.85 -7.66
N ALA A 42 -10.45 28.25 -8.48
CA ALA A 42 -10.87 29.65 -8.58
C ALA A 42 -11.37 30.17 -7.22
N TRP A 43 -12.27 29.42 -6.60
CA TRP A 43 -12.80 29.76 -5.27
C TRP A 43 -11.69 29.83 -4.21
N LEU A 44 -10.82 28.84 -4.13
CA LEU A 44 -9.72 28.81 -3.14
C LEU A 44 -8.74 29.97 -3.36
N THR A 45 -8.47 30.35 -4.62
CA THR A 45 -7.63 31.50 -4.96
C THR A 45 -8.23 32.82 -4.44
N GLU A 46 -9.52 32.99 -4.62
CA GLU A 46 -10.25 34.17 -4.13
C GLU A 46 -10.18 34.27 -2.59
N GLN A 47 -10.53 33.17 -1.91
CA GLN A 47 -10.54 33.12 -0.44
C GLN A 47 -9.14 33.33 0.18
N LEU A 48 -8.10 32.78 -0.43
CA LEU A 48 -6.72 32.96 0.02
C LEU A 48 -6.27 34.45 -0.14
N SER A 49 -6.70 35.09 -1.22
CA SER A 49 -6.40 36.51 -1.47
C SER A 49 -7.09 37.41 -0.44
N GLU A 50 -8.32 37.10 -0.04
CA GLU A 50 -9.09 37.82 0.98
C GLU A 50 -8.40 37.78 2.36
N ILE A 51 -7.73 36.69 2.71
CA ILE A 51 -6.94 36.60 3.96
C ILE A 51 -5.49 37.09 3.82
N GLY A 52 -5.17 37.77 2.71
CA GLY A 52 -3.89 38.43 2.47
C GLY A 52 -2.75 37.52 2.05
N ILE A 53 -3.03 36.31 1.57
CA ILE A 53 -2.01 35.39 1.04
C ILE A 53 -1.83 35.64 -0.45
N THR A 54 -0.59 35.83 -0.89
CA THR A 54 -0.28 35.93 -2.33
C THR A 54 -0.43 34.60 -3.01
N VAL A 55 -1.28 34.50 -4.05
CA VAL A 55 -1.52 33.30 -4.84
C VAL A 55 -0.99 33.47 -6.26
N PHE A 56 -0.27 32.50 -6.76
CA PHE A 56 0.22 32.50 -8.14
C PHE A 56 -0.76 31.78 -9.07
N ALA A 57 -0.89 32.29 -10.31
CA ALA A 57 -1.74 31.65 -11.32
C ALA A 57 -1.33 30.20 -11.56
N SER A 58 -2.32 29.32 -11.65
CA SER A 58 -2.13 27.88 -11.83
C SER A 58 -3.19 27.28 -12.74
N ASN A 59 -2.77 26.34 -13.58
CA ASN A 59 -3.64 25.48 -14.36
C ASN A 59 -3.63 24.01 -13.86
N ALA A 60 -2.96 23.76 -12.73
CA ALA A 60 -2.84 22.44 -12.12
C ALA A 60 -3.88 22.23 -11.00
N ASN A 61 -3.85 21.05 -10.40
CA ASN A 61 -4.65 20.69 -9.22
C ASN A 61 -3.99 21.13 -7.90
N PHE A 62 -3.11 22.11 -7.96
CA PHE A 62 -2.48 22.75 -6.81
C PHE A 62 -2.28 24.24 -7.05
N LEU A 63 -2.09 24.99 -5.97
CA LEU A 63 -1.73 26.41 -5.98
C LEU A 63 -0.35 26.58 -5.36
N MET A 64 0.44 27.49 -5.95
CA MET A 64 1.61 28.07 -5.31
C MET A 64 1.18 29.33 -4.57
N ILE A 65 1.55 29.43 -3.32
CA ILE A 65 1.27 30.59 -2.47
C ILE A 65 2.56 31.14 -1.88
N LYS A 66 2.55 32.42 -1.54
CA LYS A 66 3.66 33.09 -0.87
C LYS A 66 3.17 33.81 0.38
N ASP A 67 3.85 33.56 1.48
CA ASP A 67 3.64 34.23 2.76
C ASP A 67 4.94 34.20 3.57
N GLY A 68 5.26 35.32 4.26
CA GLY A 68 6.49 35.42 5.05
C GLY A 68 6.48 34.62 6.37
N ARG A 69 5.31 34.12 6.79
CA ARG A 69 5.15 33.32 8.01
C ARG A 69 5.51 31.85 7.76
N PRO A 70 5.92 31.10 8.78
CA PRO A 70 6.27 29.67 8.64
C PRO A 70 5.01 28.78 8.56
N LEU A 71 4.19 28.97 7.49
CA LEU A 71 2.88 28.33 7.35
C LEU A 71 2.93 26.82 7.44
N ALA A 72 3.94 26.17 6.85
CA ALA A 72 4.06 24.71 6.88
C ALA A 72 4.18 24.16 8.32
N LYS A 73 4.94 24.86 9.16
CA LYS A 73 5.16 24.47 10.56
C LYS A 73 3.90 24.71 11.41
N GLU A 74 3.24 25.82 11.21
CA GLU A 74 2.03 26.17 11.99
C GLU A 74 0.83 25.32 11.60
N LEU A 75 0.64 25.04 10.31
CA LEU A 75 -0.43 24.17 9.83
C LEU A 75 -0.21 22.70 10.22
N LEU A 76 1.06 22.25 10.29
CA LEU A 76 1.37 20.91 10.76
C LEU A 76 0.91 20.68 12.20
N LYS A 77 1.00 21.67 13.08
CA LYS A 77 0.46 21.61 14.46
C LYS A 77 -1.07 21.41 14.48
N LYS A 78 -1.75 21.81 13.41
CA LYS A 78 -3.20 21.66 13.23
C LYS A 78 -3.58 20.42 12.40
N GLY A 79 -2.62 19.52 12.15
CA GLY A 79 -2.81 18.29 11.39
C GLY A 79 -2.98 18.52 9.88
N ILE A 80 -2.55 19.67 9.36
CA ILE A 80 -2.59 20.00 7.93
C ILE A 80 -1.17 20.06 7.39
N LEU A 81 -0.88 19.21 6.40
CA LEU A 81 0.42 19.16 5.74
C LEU A 81 0.36 19.93 4.40
N ILE A 82 1.20 20.95 4.26
CA ILE A 82 1.45 21.63 3.00
C ILE A 82 2.91 21.46 2.58
N ARG A 83 3.21 21.64 1.30
CA ARG A 83 4.56 21.52 0.81
C ARG A 83 5.33 22.83 0.96
N ASP A 84 6.39 22.83 1.74
CA ASP A 84 7.41 23.90 1.73
C ASP A 84 8.27 23.78 0.46
N CYS A 85 8.37 24.87 -0.28
CA CYS A 85 9.10 24.96 -1.54
C CYS A 85 10.46 25.70 -1.41
N SER A 86 10.91 25.97 -0.20
CA SER A 86 12.20 26.65 0.05
C SER A 86 13.41 25.91 -0.53
N ASN A 87 13.29 24.59 -0.74
CA ASN A 87 14.31 23.74 -1.36
C ASN A 87 14.25 23.70 -2.91
N TYR A 88 13.36 24.47 -3.55
CA TYR A 88 13.29 24.53 -5.01
C TYR A 88 14.32 25.55 -5.53
N ARG A 89 15.03 25.18 -6.59
CA ARG A 89 16.02 26.06 -7.22
C ARG A 89 15.35 27.36 -7.70
N GLY A 90 15.82 28.50 -7.22
CA GLY A 90 15.28 29.81 -7.54
C GLY A 90 14.14 30.30 -6.65
N LEU A 91 13.72 29.51 -5.66
CA LEU A 91 12.77 29.95 -4.62
C LEU A 91 13.51 30.15 -3.29
N SER A 92 13.07 31.16 -2.54
CA SER A 92 13.49 31.40 -1.15
C SER A 92 12.44 30.87 -0.17
N GLY A 93 12.65 31.05 1.13
CA GLY A 93 11.63 30.76 2.16
C GLY A 93 10.35 31.54 1.93
N GLY A 94 9.24 30.98 2.42
CA GLY A 94 7.92 31.61 2.31
C GLY A 94 7.11 31.21 1.08
N TYR A 95 7.62 30.32 0.23
CA TYR A 95 6.85 29.74 -0.87
C TYR A 95 6.33 28.37 -0.47
N TYR A 96 5.02 28.16 -0.66
CA TYR A 96 4.35 26.91 -0.30
C TYR A 96 3.49 26.42 -1.45
N ARG A 97 3.32 25.11 -1.56
CA ARG A 97 2.40 24.49 -2.50
C ARG A 97 1.28 23.79 -1.72
N ILE A 98 0.05 24.11 -2.06
CA ILE A 98 -1.17 23.53 -1.50
C ILE A 98 -1.95 22.80 -2.59
N ALA A 99 -2.55 21.67 -2.25
CA ALA A 99 -3.41 20.93 -3.17
C ALA A 99 -4.80 21.56 -3.23
N VAL A 100 -5.39 21.61 -4.42
CA VAL A 100 -6.81 21.89 -4.59
C VAL A 100 -7.57 20.61 -4.29
N ARG A 101 -8.42 20.62 -3.27
CA ARG A 101 -9.13 19.45 -2.79
C ARG A 101 -10.64 19.69 -2.83
N ARG A 102 -11.41 18.86 -2.12
CA ARG A 102 -12.85 19.09 -1.97
C ARG A 102 -13.12 20.32 -1.13
N ARG A 103 -14.30 20.91 -1.28
CA ARG A 103 -14.72 22.15 -0.61
C ARG A 103 -14.45 22.10 0.91
N GLU A 104 -14.87 21.08 1.58
CA GLU A 104 -14.71 20.89 3.03
C GLU A 104 -13.23 20.90 3.48
N GLU A 105 -12.37 20.26 2.69
CA GLU A 105 -10.93 20.21 2.97
C GLU A 105 -10.28 21.56 2.70
N ASN A 106 -10.72 22.27 1.65
CA ASN A 106 -10.26 23.61 1.31
C ASN A 106 -10.71 24.63 2.39
N GLU A 107 -11.93 24.53 2.88
CA GLU A 107 -12.48 25.37 3.98
C GLU A 107 -11.71 25.13 5.29
N ARG A 108 -11.42 23.87 5.61
CA ARG A 108 -10.58 23.53 6.76
C ARG A 108 -9.18 24.13 6.66
N LEU A 109 -8.58 24.08 5.47
CA LEU A 109 -7.29 24.73 5.22
C LEU A 109 -7.38 26.24 5.41
N LEU A 110 -8.41 26.89 4.85
CA LEU A 110 -8.64 28.34 4.99
C LEU A 110 -8.86 28.77 6.43
N ALA A 111 -9.69 28.05 7.18
CA ALA A 111 -9.91 28.31 8.60
C ALA A 111 -8.60 28.22 9.42
N ALA A 112 -7.77 27.23 9.13
CA ALA A 112 -6.48 27.08 9.78
C ALA A 112 -5.49 28.19 9.37
N LEU A 113 -5.48 28.58 8.10
CA LEU A 113 -4.67 29.69 7.59
C LEU A 113 -5.11 31.02 8.21
N ALA A 114 -6.40 31.34 8.26
CA ALA A 114 -6.93 32.54 8.86
C ALA A 114 -6.49 32.68 10.33
N GLN A 115 -6.51 31.62 11.10
CA GLN A 115 -6.00 31.63 12.49
C GLN A 115 -4.50 31.91 12.56
N VAL A 116 -3.71 31.41 11.59
CA VAL A 116 -2.26 31.66 11.53
C VAL A 116 -1.97 33.09 11.03
N THR A 117 -2.81 33.60 10.14
CA THR A 117 -2.66 34.97 9.57
C THR A 117 -3.22 36.05 10.48
N GLY A 118 -4.08 35.71 11.46
CA GLY A 118 -4.78 36.70 12.31
C GLY A 118 -5.91 37.44 11.57
N SER A 119 -6.33 36.92 10.41
CA SER A 119 -7.41 37.49 9.61
C SER A 119 -8.75 36.88 10.02
N SER A 120 -9.80 37.70 10.20
CA SER A 120 -11.15 37.19 10.41
C SER A 120 -11.66 36.57 9.09
N VAL A 121 -11.94 35.30 9.08
CA VAL A 121 -12.78 34.70 8.01
C VAL A 121 -14.16 35.30 8.17
N VAL A 122 -14.68 35.97 7.14
CA VAL A 122 -16.09 36.31 7.07
C VAL A 122 -16.84 34.97 7.06
N GLU A 123 -17.51 34.66 8.16
CA GLU A 123 -18.48 33.59 8.22
C GLU A 123 -19.63 33.93 7.27
N ASN A 124 -19.46 33.58 6.00
CA ASN A 124 -20.61 33.49 5.11
C ASN A 124 -21.46 32.32 5.60
N GLY A 125 -22.67 32.70 5.99
CA GLY A 125 -23.66 31.93 6.72
C GLY A 125 -23.65 30.44 6.49
N LYS A 126 -23.87 29.76 7.58
CA LYS A 126 -24.27 28.34 7.59
C LYS A 126 -25.44 28.13 6.64
N ASP A 127 -25.14 27.91 5.38
CA ASP A 127 -26.00 27.11 4.55
C ASP A 127 -25.73 25.66 4.96
N ASP A 128 -26.66 25.10 5.73
CA ASP A 128 -26.80 23.66 5.96
C ASP A 128 -27.13 22.98 4.61
N LYS A 129 -26.23 23.13 3.64
CA LYS A 129 -26.27 22.29 2.45
C LYS A 129 -25.72 20.95 2.85
N LYS A 130 -26.63 19.99 3.10
CA LYS A 130 -26.37 18.56 2.97
C LYS A 130 -25.32 18.36 1.87
N PRO A 131 -24.29 17.52 2.09
CA PRO A 131 -23.35 17.15 1.03
C PRO A 131 -24.14 16.87 -0.23
N ALA A 132 -23.67 17.38 -1.38
CA ALA A 132 -24.34 17.21 -2.67
C ALA A 132 -24.80 15.77 -2.76
N ALA A 133 -26.09 15.54 -3.00
CA ALA A 133 -26.76 14.27 -2.87
C ALA A 133 -25.85 13.16 -3.38
N VAL A 134 -25.41 12.31 -2.48
CA VAL A 134 -24.65 11.11 -2.83
C VAL A 134 -25.59 10.35 -3.77
N PRO A 135 -25.18 9.96 -4.98
CA PRO A 135 -26.04 9.21 -5.86
C PRO A 135 -26.64 8.01 -5.13
N ASP A 136 -27.91 7.72 -5.36
CA ASP A 136 -28.60 6.59 -4.73
C ASP A 136 -27.76 5.33 -4.82
N GLY A 137 -27.49 4.70 -3.66
CA GLY A 137 -26.64 3.51 -3.55
C GLY A 137 -25.19 3.75 -3.16
N ILE A 138 -24.75 5.00 -2.95
CA ILE A 138 -23.41 5.28 -2.43
C ILE A 138 -23.51 5.67 -0.95
N GLU A 139 -22.89 4.87 -0.07
CA GLU A 139 -22.76 5.16 1.36
C GLU A 139 -21.62 6.17 1.59
N TYR A 140 -21.91 7.26 2.28
CA TYR A 140 -20.87 8.20 2.71
C TYR A 140 -20.25 7.70 4.02
N VAL A 141 -18.98 7.29 3.96
CA VAL A 141 -18.22 6.86 5.14
C VAL A 141 -17.03 7.79 5.34
N MET A 142 -16.82 8.25 6.56
CA MET A 142 -15.65 9.08 6.90
C MET A 142 -14.35 8.30 6.65
N PRO A 143 -13.28 8.94 6.11
CA PRO A 143 -12.03 8.23 5.77
C PRO A 143 -11.44 7.38 6.91
N GLN A 144 -11.63 7.81 8.15
CA GLN A 144 -11.16 7.09 9.34
C GLN A 144 -12.00 5.85 9.67
N GLU A 145 -13.20 5.74 9.12
CA GLU A 145 -14.15 4.66 9.36
C GLU A 145 -14.24 3.67 8.21
N ILE A 146 -13.71 4.03 7.03
CA ILE A 146 -13.77 3.18 5.83
C ILE A 146 -13.21 1.78 6.10
N GLU A 147 -12.07 1.69 6.76
CA GLU A 147 -11.45 0.41 7.08
C GLU A 147 -12.33 -0.39 8.04
N LYS A 148 -12.82 0.23 9.11
CA LYS A 148 -13.72 -0.43 10.08
C LYS A 148 -15.00 -0.91 9.41
N ARG A 149 -15.61 -0.06 8.58
CA ARG A 149 -16.82 -0.40 7.82
C ARG A 149 -16.59 -1.58 6.87
N SER A 150 -15.44 -1.58 6.17
CA SER A 150 -15.06 -2.69 5.30
C SER A 150 -14.93 -4.00 6.08
N PHE A 151 -14.30 -3.98 7.25
CA PHE A 151 -14.18 -5.17 8.10
C PHE A 151 -15.54 -5.65 8.65
N SER A 152 -16.44 -4.73 8.99
CA SER A 152 -17.82 -5.10 9.40
C SER A 152 -18.57 -5.79 8.27
N ILE A 153 -18.50 -5.25 7.05
CA ILE A 153 -19.10 -5.87 5.85
C ILE A 153 -18.54 -7.27 5.60
N ILE A 154 -17.21 -7.43 5.70
CA ILE A 154 -16.57 -8.74 5.54
C ILE A 154 -17.07 -9.72 6.60
N GLU A 155 -17.23 -9.30 7.83
CA GLU A 155 -17.69 -10.13 8.93
C GLU A 155 -19.16 -10.56 8.74
N GLU A 156 -20.03 -9.61 8.39
CA GLU A 156 -21.44 -9.88 8.06
C GLU A 156 -21.55 -10.87 6.89
N GLU A 157 -20.75 -10.69 5.84
CA GLU A 157 -20.79 -11.57 4.66
C GLU A 157 -20.23 -12.97 4.93
N LEU A 158 -19.20 -13.09 5.76
CA LEU A 158 -18.71 -14.40 6.23
C LEU A 158 -19.78 -15.14 7.02
N GLN A 159 -20.50 -14.45 7.92
CA GLN A 159 -21.62 -15.02 8.67
C GLN A 159 -22.75 -15.48 7.74
N LEU A 160 -23.15 -14.65 6.77
CA LEU A 160 -24.19 -15.00 5.78
C LEU A 160 -23.82 -16.24 4.97
N ARG A 161 -22.53 -16.43 4.69
CA ARG A 161 -22.00 -17.62 3.99
C ARG A 161 -21.81 -18.83 4.91
N GLY A 162 -22.08 -18.71 6.22
CA GLY A 162 -21.87 -19.77 7.20
C GLY A 162 -20.40 -20.11 7.42
N ILE A 163 -19.48 -19.17 7.16
CA ILE A 163 -18.04 -19.36 7.30
C ILE A 163 -17.60 -18.80 8.65
N THR A 164 -17.05 -19.66 9.50
CA THR A 164 -16.41 -19.26 10.76
C THR A 164 -14.90 -19.42 10.62
N LEU A 165 -14.17 -18.33 10.82
CA LEU A 165 -12.70 -18.35 10.82
C LEU A 165 -12.17 -18.66 12.22
N PRO A 166 -11.10 -19.47 12.36
CA PRO A 166 -10.39 -19.62 13.62
C PRO A 166 -9.95 -18.26 14.16
N VAL A 167 -10.09 -18.04 15.46
CA VAL A 167 -9.84 -16.72 16.08
C VAL A 167 -8.42 -16.21 15.79
N GLU A 168 -7.44 -17.10 15.88
CA GLU A 168 -6.02 -16.78 15.67
C GLU A 168 -5.71 -16.36 14.21
N GLU A 169 -6.46 -16.90 13.24
CA GLU A 169 -6.23 -16.70 11.79
C GLU A 169 -7.13 -15.59 11.21
N ALA A 170 -8.19 -15.24 11.94
CA ALA A 170 -9.28 -14.39 11.45
C ALA A 170 -8.79 -13.02 10.95
N MET A 171 -7.87 -12.38 11.68
CA MET A 171 -7.38 -11.05 11.32
C MET A 171 -6.58 -11.09 10.00
N VAL A 172 -5.72 -12.08 9.84
CA VAL A 172 -4.90 -12.23 8.61
C VAL A 172 -5.82 -12.56 7.43
N THR A 173 -6.72 -13.53 7.58
CA THR A 173 -7.66 -13.92 6.52
C THR A 173 -8.58 -12.78 6.12
N LYS A 174 -9.18 -12.06 7.08
CA LYS A 174 -10.01 -10.87 6.80
C LYS A 174 -9.21 -9.76 6.09
N ARG A 175 -7.94 -9.55 6.43
CA ARG A 175 -7.07 -8.58 5.73
C ARG A 175 -6.80 -8.98 4.29
N VAL A 176 -6.61 -10.26 4.01
CA VAL A 176 -6.48 -10.79 2.65
C VAL A 176 -7.77 -10.58 1.85
N ILE A 177 -8.93 -10.90 2.45
CA ILE A 177 -10.24 -10.64 1.83
C ILE A 177 -10.42 -9.14 1.55
N HIS A 178 -10.12 -8.27 2.50
CA HIS A 178 -10.19 -6.82 2.33
C HIS A 178 -9.33 -6.32 1.16
N THR A 179 -8.12 -6.87 0.99
CA THR A 179 -7.19 -6.47 -0.08
C THR A 179 -7.60 -6.98 -1.46
N SER A 180 -8.28 -8.13 -1.52
CA SER A 180 -8.61 -8.83 -2.77
C SER A 180 -10.08 -8.74 -3.16
N ALA A 181 -10.96 -8.36 -2.23
CA ALA A 181 -12.42 -8.48 -2.33
C ALA A 181 -12.90 -9.91 -2.66
N ASP A 182 -12.12 -10.94 -2.28
CA ASP A 182 -12.37 -12.33 -2.64
C ASP A 182 -12.52 -13.22 -1.39
N PHE A 183 -13.75 -13.64 -1.14
CA PHE A 183 -14.11 -14.46 0.03
C PHE A 183 -13.62 -15.91 -0.06
N SER A 184 -13.19 -16.40 -1.23
CA SER A 184 -12.64 -17.75 -1.33
C SER A 184 -11.38 -17.95 -0.51
N TYR A 185 -10.66 -16.88 -0.17
CA TYR A 185 -9.53 -16.95 0.74
C TYR A 185 -9.89 -17.48 2.13
N ALA A 186 -11.12 -17.30 2.59
CA ALA A 186 -11.60 -17.87 3.84
C ALA A 186 -11.55 -19.42 3.87
N GLN A 187 -11.54 -20.06 2.71
CA GLN A 187 -11.52 -21.52 2.56
C GLN A 187 -10.18 -22.04 2.06
N THR A 188 -9.39 -21.20 1.39
CA THR A 188 -8.16 -21.63 0.74
C THR A 188 -6.89 -21.25 1.49
N MET A 189 -6.97 -20.33 2.43
CA MET A 189 -5.85 -20.02 3.33
C MET A 189 -5.60 -21.20 4.26
N THR A 190 -4.35 -21.57 4.39
CA THR A 190 -3.89 -22.69 5.23
C THR A 190 -2.75 -22.21 6.11
N TYR A 191 -2.84 -22.53 7.37
CA TYR A 191 -1.90 -22.11 8.41
C TYR A 191 -1.29 -23.34 9.07
N SER A 192 0.02 -23.34 9.32
CA SER A 192 0.60 -24.30 10.24
C SER A 192 0.17 -24.00 11.68
N ALA A 193 0.24 -24.97 12.57
CA ALA A 193 -0.16 -24.77 13.97
C ALA A 193 0.58 -23.59 14.60
N GLY A 194 -0.16 -22.61 15.18
CA GLY A 194 0.40 -21.42 15.80
C GLY A 194 1.12 -20.47 14.83
N ALA A 195 0.82 -20.52 13.52
CA ALA A 195 1.53 -19.76 12.50
C ALA A 195 1.54 -18.26 12.76
N VAL A 196 0.39 -17.68 13.14
CA VAL A 196 0.26 -16.25 13.37
C VAL A 196 1.10 -15.80 14.55
N GLU A 197 1.04 -16.53 15.66
CA GLU A 197 1.84 -16.21 16.85
C GLU A 197 3.34 -16.41 16.60
N THR A 198 3.72 -17.47 15.88
CA THR A 198 5.12 -17.70 15.49
C THR A 198 5.65 -16.56 14.62
N ALA A 199 4.87 -16.12 13.62
CA ALA A 199 5.28 -15.02 12.76
C ALA A 199 5.39 -13.69 13.53
N LYS A 200 4.46 -13.40 14.44
CA LYS A 200 4.50 -12.22 15.31
C LYS A 200 5.72 -12.24 16.23
N TRP A 201 5.98 -13.39 16.85
CA TRP A 201 7.17 -13.56 17.68
C TRP A 201 8.46 -13.33 16.88
N LEU A 202 8.60 -13.92 15.70
CA LEU A 202 9.76 -13.71 14.84
C LEU A 202 9.97 -12.22 14.50
N ILE A 203 8.90 -11.49 14.24
CA ILE A 203 8.96 -10.05 13.99
C ILE A 203 9.49 -9.32 15.22
N THR A 204 9.02 -9.66 16.42
CA THR A 204 9.50 -9.03 17.67
C THR A 204 10.95 -9.34 17.98
N GLU A 205 11.47 -10.50 17.54
CA GLU A 205 12.87 -10.88 17.62
C GLU A 205 13.75 -10.26 16.50
N GLY A 206 13.18 -9.35 15.70
CA GLY A 206 13.93 -8.62 14.69
C GLY A 206 14.13 -9.37 13.37
N ALA A 207 13.28 -10.33 13.05
CA ALA A 207 13.33 -11.04 11.77
C ALA A 207 13.26 -10.09 10.57
N ASP A 208 14.03 -10.40 9.55
CA ASP A 208 13.94 -9.74 8.25
C ASP A 208 12.87 -10.41 7.37
N ILE A 209 12.23 -9.63 6.50
CA ILE A 209 11.28 -10.15 5.52
C ILE A 209 11.93 -10.13 4.13
N VAL A 210 11.92 -11.24 3.44
CA VAL A 210 12.41 -11.35 2.06
C VAL A 210 11.23 -11.58 1.12
N THR A 211 11.11 -10.74 0.10
CA THR A 211 10.05 -10.81 -0.92
C THR A 211 10.61 -11.21 -2.28
N ASP A 212 9.77 -11.82 -3.10
CA ASP A 212 10.09 -12.18 -4.49
C ASP A 212 9.72 -11.09 -5.50
N THR A 213 9.20 -9.95 -5.03
CA THR A 213 8.87 -8.80 -5.90
C THR A 213 9.06 -7.47 -5.17
N ASN A 214 9.45 -6.45 -5.92
CA ASN A 214 9.49 -5.07 -5.42
C ASN A 214 8.09 -4.52 -5.07
N MET A 215 7.02 -5.08 -5.67
CA MET A 215 5.65 -4.72 -5.33
C MET A 215 5.33 -5.14 -3.89
N ALA A 216 5.63 -6.38 -3.50
CA ALA A 216 5.44 -6.84 -2.13
C ALA A 216 6.31 -6.04 -1.16
N LEU A 217 7.61 -5.85 -1.48
CA LEU A 217 8.53 -5.03 -0.69
C LEU A 217 8.00 -3.60 -0.47
N SER A 218 7.40 -2.99 -1.50
CA SER A 218 6.85 -1.63 -1.41
C SER A 218 5.54 -1.58 -0.62
N GLY A 219 4.76 -2.66 -0.63
CA GLY A 219 3.48 -2.77 0.06
C GLY A 219 3.61 -3.02 1.57
N ILE A 220 4.74 -3.56 2.05
CA ILE A 220 4.96 -3.87 3.47
C ILE A 220 5.30 -2.60 4.26
N ASN A 221 4.73 -2.46 5.44
CA ASN A 221 4.96 -1.33 6.34
C ASN A 221 6.32 -1.41 7.02
N LYS A 222 7.36 -0.96 6.30
CA LYS A 222 8.76 -0.95 6.75
C LYS A 222 8.96 -0.16 8.04
N ARG A 223 8.15 0.89 8.26
CA ARG A 223 8.27 1.74 9.45
C ARG A 223 7.90 0.98 10.73
N VAL A 224 6.87 0.14 10.66
CA VAL A 224 6.47 -0.70 11.80
C VAL A 224 7.49 -1.80 12.01
N LEU A 225 7.90 -2.51 10.95
CA LEU A 225 8.91 -3.58 11.04
C LEU A 225 10.25 -3.08 11.64
N ALA A 226 10.70 -1.91 11.23
CA ALA A 226 11.94 -1.32 11.74
C ALA A 226 11.92 -1.00 13.23
N ARG A 227 10.75 -0.84 13.86
CA ARG A 227 10.65 -0.67 15.33
C ARG A 227 11.11 -1.91 16.10
N TYR A 228 11.02 -3.06 15.45
CA TYR A 228 11.46 -4.36 15.98
C TYR A 228 12.84 -4.78 15.45
N GLY A 229 13.53 -3.89 14.73
CA GLY A 229 14.86 -4.14 14.19
C GLY A 229 14.91 -4.94 12.88
N GLY A 230 13.76 -5.29 12.31
CA GLY A 230 13.68 -6.00 11.03
C GLY A 230 13.75 -5.07 9.81
N SER A 231 14.11 -5.64 8.67
CA SER A 231 14.21 -4.98 7.36
C SER A 231 13.47 -5.79 6.29
N VAL A 232 13.09 -5.14 5.20
CA VAL A 232 12.48 -5.84 4.05
C VAL A 232 13.46 -5.83 2.88
N HIS A 233 13.70 -7.01 2.30
CA HIS A 233 14.63 -7.22 1.18
C HIS A 233 13.91 -7.79 -0.04
N CYS A 234 14.41 -7.44 -1.22
CA CYS A 234 14.02 -8.05 -2.50
C CYS A 234 15.24 -8.02 -3.44
N PHE A 235 15.83 -9.17 -3.71
CA PHE A 235 17.05 -9.29 -4.52
C PHE A 235 16.77 -9.47 -6.02
N MET A 236 15.49 -9.52 -6.42
CA MET A 236 15.07 -9.82 -7.80
C MET A 236 15.53 -8.80 -8.84
N ALA A 237 15.75 -7.54 -8.43
CA ALA A 237 16.19 -6.47 -9.31
C ALA A 237 17.71 -6.23 -9.31
N ASP A 238 18.45 -6.95 -8.47
CA ASP A 238 19.89 -6.78 -8.34
C ASP A 238 20.59 -7.28 -9.62
N GLU A 239 21.51 -6.47 -10.16
CA GLU A 239 22.20 -6.77 -11.42
C GLU A 239 23.06 -8.03 -11.34
N ASP A 240 23.71 -8.25 -10.20
CA ASP A 240 24.51 -9.44 -9.96
C ASP A 240 23.65 -10.72 -9.86
N VAL A 241 22.44 -10.64 -9.26
CA VAL A 241 21.48 -11.74 -9.28
C VAL A 241 21.03 -12.07 -10.70
N ALA A 242 20.79 -11.03 -11.51
CA ALA A 242 20.40 -11.24 -12.89
C ALA A 242 21.52 -11.89 -13.72
N ARG A 243 22.77 -11.48 -13.49
CA ARG A 243 23.96 -12.06 -14.14
C ARG A 243 24.17 -13.50 -13.72
N GLU A 244 24.20 -13.78 -12.42
CA GLU A 244 24.38 -15.12 -11.88
C GLU A 244 23.28 -16.09 -12.38
N ALA A 245 22.02 -15.67 -12.38
CA ALA A 245 20.91 -16.46 -12.89
C ALA A 245 21.10 -16.83 -14.35
N LYS A 246 21.59 -15.90 -15.18
CA LYS A 246 21.88 -16.14 -16.59
C LYS A 246 23.05 -17.10 -16.79
N GLU A 247 24.13 -16.92 -16.03
CA GLU A 247 25.33 -17.78 -16.10
C GLU A 247 25.02 -19.21 -15.69
N ARG A 248 24.18 -19.39 -14.66
CA ARG A 248 23.80 -20.72 -14.15
C ARG A 248 22.61 -21.36 -14.88
N GLY A 249 21.93 -20.63 -15.78
CA GLY A 249 20.74 -21.12 -16.48
C GLY A 249 19.53 -21.33 -15.54
N VAL A 250 19.44 -20.60 -14.43
CA VAL A 250 18.37 -20.66 -13.44
C VAL A 250 17.56 -19.39 -13.40
N THR A 251 16.44 -19.37 -12.64
CA THR A 251 15.62 -18.16 -12.48
C THR A 251 16.26 -17.19 -11.49
N ARG A 252 15.97 -15.89 -11.63
CA ARG A 252 16.38 -14.90 -10.62
C ARG A 252 15.81 -15.21 -9.24
N ALA A 253 14.62 -15.80 -9.19
CA ALA A 253 13.99 -16.22 -7.95
C ALA A 253 14.85 -17.28 -7.23
N THR A 254 15.40 -18.24 -7.95
CA THR A 254 16.34 -19.24 -7.41
C THR A 254 17.52 -18.57 -6.72
N VAL A 255 18.25 -17.71 -7.43
CA VAL A 255 19.43 -17.01 -6.89
C VAL A 255 19.06 -16.08 -5.74
N SER A 256 17.88 -15.42 -5.82
CA SER A 256 17.39 -14.55 -4.75
C SER A 256 17.14 -15.30 -3.44
N MET A 257 16.57 -16.52 -3.50
CA MET A 257 16.32 -17.33 -2.30
C MET A 257 17.63 -17.86 -1.71
N GLU A 258 18.57 -18.27 -2.53
CA GLU A 258 19.92 -18.69 -2.09
C GLU A 258 20.69 -17.53 -1.41
N ARG A 259 20.56 -16.32 -1.95
CA ARG A 259 21.12 -15.11 -1.34
C ARG A 259 20.46 -14.80 0.01
N ALA A 260 19.14 -14.87 0.06
CA ALA A 260 18.38 -14.63 1.28
C ALA A 260 18.76 -15.61 2.40
N ALA A 261 19.09 -16.85 2.08
CA ALA A 261 19.51 -17.86 3.06
C ALA A 261 20.87 -17.53 3.74
N LYS A 262 21.63 -16.56 3.21
CA LYS A 262 22.89 -16.09 3.81
C LYS A 262 22.68 -14.97 4.82
N ILE A 263 21.45 -14.50 5.02
CA ILE A 263 21.10 -13.51 6.04
C ILE A 263 21.23 -14.19 7.41
N GLU A 264 21.98 -13.60 8.31
CA GLU A 264 22.25 -14.16 9.65
C GLU A 264 21.03 -14.10 10.59
N LYS A 265 20.13 -13.12 10.36
CA LYS A 265 18.89 -12.98 11.13
C LYS A 265 17.86 -14.03 10.72
N PRO A 266 16.86 -14.30 11.59
CA PRO A 266 15.69 -15.06 11.17
C PRO A 266 15.02 -14.41 9.97
N VAL A 267 14.67 -15.22 8.95
CA VAL A 267 14.06 -14.73 7.71
C VAL A 267 12.63 -15.26 7.57
N ILE A 268 11.70 -14.35 7.34
CA ILE A 268 10.34 -14.62 6.90
C ILE A 268 10.30 -14.44 5.37
N PHE A 269 10.11 -15.50 4.63
CA PHE A 269 9.95 -15.44 3.17
C PHE A 269 8.51 -15.10 2.81
N ALA A 270 8.27 -14.01 2.09
CA ALA A 270 6.95 -13.56 1.65
C ALA A 270 6.86 -13.63 0.11
N ILE A 271 6.47 -14.79 -0.39
CA ILE A 271 6.47 -15.15 -1.80
C ILE A 271 5.08 -14.94 -2.39
N GLY A 272 4.92 -13.94 -3.26
CA GLY A 272 3.65 -13.53 -3.84
C GLY A 272 3.53 -13.72 -5.35
N ASN A 273 4.62 -14.01 -6.06
CA ASN A 273 4.59 -14.06 -7.52
C ASN A 273 5.28 -15.31 -8.11
N ALA A 274 6.48 -15.66 -7.64
CA ALA A 274 7.33 -16.66 -8.27
C ALA A 274 7.17 -18.06 -7.64
N PRO A 275 6.48 -19.01 -8.29
CA PRO A 275 6.44 -20.40 -7.81
C PRO A 275 7.83 -21.01 -7.69
N THR A 276 8.75 -20.61 -8.57
CA THR A 276 10.14 -21.07 -8.55
C THR A 276 10.89 -20.67 -7.29
N ALA A 277 10.48 -19.58 -6.60
CA ALA A 277 11.02 -19.24 -5.29
C ALA A 277 10.63 -20.28 -4.22
N LEU A 278 9.36 -20.73 -4.21
CA LEU A 278 8.92 -21.80 -3.28
C LEU A 278 9.57 -23.13 -3.59
N ILE A 279 9.72 -23.49 -4.87
CA ILE A 279 10.41 -24.72 -5.30
C ILE A 279 11.87 -24.69 -4.83
N GLN A 280 12.56 -23.55 -4.99
CA GLN A 280 13.93 -23.40 -4.52
C GLN A 280 14.02 -23.52 -2.99
N LEU A 281 13.12 -22.83 -2.26
CA LEU A 281 13.07 -22.94 -0.80
C LEU A 281 12.84 -24.39 -0.36
N TYR A 282 11.94 -25.12 -1.01
CA TYR A 282 11.72 -26.53 -0.73
C TYR A 282 13.00 -27.38 -0.95
N GLY A 283 13.68 -27.20 -2.08
CA GLY A 283 14.95 -27.90 -2.33
C GLY A 283 15.99 -27.61 -1.25
N MET A 284 16.15 -26.36 -0.87
CA MET A 284 17.07 -25.97 0.20
C MET A 284 16.67 -26.54 1.56
N ILE A 285 15.36 -26.66 1.86
CA ILE A 285 14.86 -27.31 3.08
C ILE A 285 15.24 -28.78 3.12
N GLU A 286 15.10 -29.50 2.00
CA GLU A 286 15.51 -30.89 1.86
C GLU A 286 17.05 -31.04 2.05
N GLU A 287 17.83 -30.05 1.62
CA GLU A 287 19.28 -29.97 1.82
C GLU A 287 19.68 -29.54 3.25
N GLY A 288 18.72 -29.23 4.11
CA GLY A 288 18.98 -28.94 5.52
C GLY A 288 18.83 -27.47 5.92
N TYR A 289 18.55 -26.55 4.99
CA TYR A 289 18.23 -25.16 5.35
C TYR A 289 16.92 -25.09 6.15
N ARG A 290 16.85 -24.18 7.10
CA ARG A 290 15.68 -24.02 7.97
C ARG A 290 15.25 -22.54 7.98
N PRO A 291 14.41 -22.10 7.00
CA PRO A 291 13.82 -20.78 7.04
C PRO A 291 12.96 -20.62 8.30
N ALA A 292 12.95 -19.42 8.88
CA ALA A 292 12.19 -19.19 10.10
C ALA A 292 10.68 -19.25 9.86
N PHE A 293 10.22 -18.74 8.69
CA PHE A 293 8.81 -18.73 8.31
C PHE A 293 8.63 -18.57 6.80
N ILE A 294 7.55 -19.13 6.24
CA ILE A 294 7.20 -18.98 4.83
C ILE A 294 5.74 -18.49 4.66
N ILE A 295 5.55 -17.36 3.99
CA ILE A 295 4.28 -16.90 3.44
C ILE A 295 4.29 -17.28 1.96
N GLY A 296 3.58 -18.36 1.59
CA GLY A 296 3.57 -18.92 0.26
C GLY A 296 2.27 -18.65 -0.48
N VAL A 297 2.15 -17.50 -1.11
CA VAL A 297 0.93 -17.05 -1.79
C VAL A 297 1.17 -16.58 -3.24
N PRO A 298 2.03 -17.27 -4.04
CA PRO A 298 2.21 -16.87 -5.42
C PRO A 298 0.92 -17.05 -6.22
N VAL A 299 0.70 -16.17 -7.21
CA VAL A 299 -0.40 -16.25 -8.17
C VAL A 299 0.09 -16.81 -9.50
N GLY A 300 -0.71 -17.60 -10.20
CA GLY A 300 -0.39 -18.03 -11.56
C GLY A 300 -0.97 -19.38 -11.95
N PHE A 301 -0.48 -19.91 -13.07
CA PHE A 301 -1.02 -21.13 -13.69
C PHE A 301 0.01 -22.27 -13.80
N VAL A 302 1.30 -21.94 -13.96
CA VAL A 302 2.36 -22.93 -14.16
C VAL A 302 3.04 -23.22 -12.83
N ASN A 303 2.96 -24.45 -12.36
CA ASN A 303 3.58 -24.96 -11.13
C ASN A 303 3.17 -24.26 -9.82
N VAL A 304 2.19 -23.35 -9.84
CA VAL A 304 1.81 -22.56 -8.64
C VAL A 304 1.23 -23.46 -7.56
N GLU A 305 0.27 -24.32 -7.92
CA GLU A 305 -0.38 -25.22 -6.96
C GLU A 305 0.64 -26.24 -6.42
N ALA A 306 1.41 -26.85 -7.30
CA ALA A 306 2.44 -27.81 -6.90
C ALA A 306 3.49 -27.19 -5.95
N ALA A 307 3.97 -26.00 -6.26
CA ALA A 307 4.94 -25.30 -5.41
C ALA A 307 4.40 -25.00 -4.00
N LYS A 308 3.13 -24.64 -3.88
CA LYS A 308 2.47 -24.43 -2.60
C LYS A 308 2.29 -25.71 -1.81
N GLU A 309 1.87 -26.79 -2.47
CA GLU A 309 1.70 -28.10 -1.84
C GLU A 309 3.06 -28.65 -1.32
N LEU A 310 4.18 -28.36 -2.00
CA LEU A 310 5.51 -28.71 -1.47
C LEU A 310 5.77 -28.04 -0.11
N ILE A 311 5.46 -26.75 0.04
CA ILE A 311 5.67 -26.05 1.30
C ILE A 311 4.76 -26.60 2.41
N LEU A 312 3.50 -26.93 2.09
CA LEU A 312 2.56 -27.53 3.04
C LEU A 312 3.03 -28.88 3.59
N GLN A 313 3.89 -29.61 2.88
CA GLN A 313 4.48 -30.88 3.32
C GLN A 313 5.67 -30.69 4.28
N THR A 314 6.22 -29.49 4.36
CA THR A 314 7.37 -29.20 5.25
C THR A 314 6.94 -29.03 6.70
N LYS A 315 7.90 -29.13 7.62
CA LYS A 315 7.71 -28.79 9.04
C LYS A 315 7.98 -27.32 9.34
N ILE A 316 8.27 -26.51 8.32
CA ILE A 316 8.52 -25.07 8.48
C ILE A 316 7.21 -24.35 8.81
N PRO A 317 7.17 -23.45 9.80
CA PRO A 317 6.00 -22.63 10.05
C PRO A 317 5.61 -21.82 8.81
N HIS A 318 4.32 -21.83 8.45
CA HIS A 318 3.89 -21.22 7.19
C HIS A 318 2.46 -20.70 7.21
N ILE A 319 2.19 -19.77 6.29
CA ILE A 319 0.87 -19.32 5.84
C ILE A 319 0.85 -19.49 4.32
N VAL A 320 -0.02 -20.33 3.79
CA VAL A 320 -0.10 -20.65 2.36
C VAL A 320 -1.53 -20.51 1.88
N ASN A 321 -1.74 -19.95 0.70
CA ASN A 321 -3.04 -20.00 0.04
C ASN A 321 -3.06 -21.12 -1.00
N ARG A 322 -3.90 -22.12 -0.85
CA ARG A 322 -4.05 -23.22 -1.81
C ARG A 322 -4.62 -22.73 -3.15
N GLY A 323 -4.37 -23.51 -4.19
CA GLY A 323 -4.86 -23.19 -5.55
C GLY A 323 -4.05 -22.06 -6.21
N ARG A 324 -4.61 -21.47 -7.27
CA ARG A 324 -3.92 -20.53 -8.18
C ARG A 324 -3.92 -19.08 -7.72
N LYS A 325 -4.82 -18.72 -6.82
CA LYS A 325 -4.97 -17.36 -6.32
C LYS A 325 -3.84 -16.96 -5.37
N GLY A 326 -3.53 -15.69 -5.34
CA GLY A 326 -2.47 -15.10 -4.55
C GLY A 326 -2.05 -13.75 -5.11
N GLY A 327 -0.81 -13.39 -4.89
CA GLY A 327 -0.23 -12.17 -5.45
C GLY A 327 0.67 -11.43 -4.48
N SER A 328 1.50 -10.54 -5.01
CA SER A 328 2.37 -9.66 -4.21
C SER A 328 1.58 -8.78 -3.23
N ASN A 329 0.38 -8.35 -3.62
CA ASN A 329 -0.54 -7.63 -2.74
C ASN A 329 -1.04 -8.50 -1.57
N VAL A 330 -1.30 -9.78 -1.82
CA VAL A 330 -1.73 -10.75 -0.79
C VAL A 330 -0.58 -11.00 0.18
N ALA A 331 0.65 -11.23 -0.33
CA ALA A 331 1.84 -11.39 0.51
C ALA A 331 2.06 -10.15 1.43
N ALA A 332 1.99 -8.95 0.86
CA ALA A 332 2.11 -7.72 1.61
C ALA A 332 0.96 -7.52 2.63
N ALA A 333 -0.26 -7.92 2.27
CA ALA A 333 -1.42 -7.84 3.16
C ALA A 333 -1.26 -8.76 4.39
N ILE A 334 -0.74 -9.99 4.22
CA ILE A 334 -0.46 -10.90 5.31
C ILE A 334 0.63 -10.30 6.23
N CYS A 335 1.75 -9.83 5.67
CA CYS A 335 2.80 -9.17 6.46
C CYS A 335 2.26 -7.97 7.25
N ASN A 336 1.44 -7.13 6.61
CA ASN A 336 0.86 -5.96 7.27
C ASN A 336 -0.18 -6.34 8.34
N ALA A 337 -0.96 -7.41 8.16
CA ALA A 337 -1.86 -7.89 9.19
C ALA A 337 -1.09 -8.24 10.47
N LEU A 338 0.00 -8.99 10.34
CA LEU A 338 0.88 -9.36 11.46
C LEU A 338 1.51 -8.11 12.13
N LEU A 339 2.01 -7.18 11.33
CA LEU A 339 2.63 -5.94 11.81
C LEU A 339 1.64 -5.02 12.54
N TYR A 340 0.39 -4.91 12.07
CA TYR A 340 -0.62 -4.05 12.67
C TYR A 340 -1.16 -4.59 13.99
N GLU A 341 -1.17 -5.90 14.18
CA GLU A 341 -1.49 -6.49 15.48
C GLU A 341 -0.43 -6.19 16.55
N LEU A 342 0.83 -6.14 16.16
CA LEU A 342 1.95 -5.79 17.06
C LEU A 342 2.04 -4.28 17.36
N GLY A 343 1.52 -3.44 16.48
CA GLY A 343 1.58 -1.98 16.59
C GLY A 343 0.39 -1.33 17.30
N ARG A 344 -0.59 -2.16 17.75
CA ARG A 344 -1.71 -1.74 18.59
C ARG A 344 -1.35 -1.92 20.05
#